data_2191c730f30eff2dd6000dfcdcda4feb
#
_entry.id   2191c730f30eff2dd6000dfcdcda4feb
#
_cell.length_a   1.000
_cell.length_b   1.000
_cell.length_c   1.000
_cell.angle_alpha   90.00
_cell.angle_beta   90.00
_cell.angle_gamma   90.00
#
_symmetry.space_group_name_H-M   'P 1'
#
loop_
_entity.id
_entity.type
_entity.pdbx_description
1 polymer ?
#
loop_
_entity_poly.entity_id
_entity_poly.type
_entity_poly.pdbx_seq_one_letter_code
_entity_poly.pdbx_strand_id
1 'polypeptide(L)'
;MKKTCYFLLAVCSLMLSACKREELPDTGADKSIVILSDNDVHCAIDGYTRLAGLHDAIAASDTAWVATVSCGDYLQGGNAGALSRGQYVVDVMKTVEFDAVTLGNHEFDYGMPRMMELMPEIGTSVVCANLYKYGTSVALFSAYTIKQYGTRSVAFVGVTTPESMIGESYSFYDNNGNQTYDLRTDDVCNLVQAAVDEARGKGADYVIILAHLGEEQPALGITSHQLIAATRGIDAVLDGHSHSIVPHEEVANLDGKLVPLSQTGTQFANVGKLVISVDGTITTTLVPVADIPYERASVTAAIDRVHQDLDQVTARKIAHSDFELIMRDADGNRLIRRGETNLGDLLTDAVRHTLEAQIGLFNGGGFRSGIPAGDITYGDIVNAQPFDDHLSKFEATGAQILSMLERCTANLPSEEGHFPQVSGLRYTVHQQSDTVSDVAVLDNASGNWTPIDPAGRYTIASSDYYARGGFYNTLKDCKQLFYSTNLVRDALADYMETVLGGTVPAIYAQPQGRITVIDD
;
A
#
# COMPACT_ATOMS: atom_id res chain seq x y z
N MET A 1 -43.96 85.39 -34.57
CA MET A 1 -42.53 85.47 -34.89
C MET A 1 -41.81 84.48 -33.91
N LYS A 2 -41.71 83.22 -34.33
CA LYS A 2 -40.96 82.23 -33.59
C LYS A 2 -40.16 81.40 -34.59
N LYS A 3 -38.84 81.47 -34.52
CA LYS A 3 -37.92 80.67 -35.35
C LYS A 3 -37.65 79.38 -34.66
N THR A 4 -38.05 78.32 -35.32
CA THR A 4 -37.78 76.92 -34.82
C THR A 4 -36.46 76.46 -35.39
N CYS A 5 -35.49 76.16 -34.56
CA CYS A 5 -34.21 75.58 -34.93
C CYS A 5 -34.32 74.06 -34.92
N TYR A 6 -34.11 73.40 -36.04
CA TYR A 6 -34.00 71.95 -36.15
C TYR A 6 -32.54 71.52 -35.88
N PHE A 7 -32.34 70.74 -34.82
CA PHE A 7 -31.09 70.10 -34.57
C PHE A 7 -31.08 68.73 -35.21
N LEU A 8 -30.22 68.59 -36.23
CA LEU A 8 -29.95 67.27 -36.84
C LEU A 8 -29.04 66.48 -35.92
N LEU A 9 -29.56 65.40 -35.28
CA LEU A 9 -28.76 64.43 -34.59
C LEU A 9 -28.23 63.41 -35.60
N ALA A 10 -26.92 63.48 -35.91
CA ALA A 10 -26.23 62.44 -36.67
C ALA A 10 -25.92 61.28 -35.70
N VAL A 11 -26.65 60.17 -35.87
CA VAL A 11 -26.33 58.91 -35.16
C VAL A 11 -25.22 58.22 -35.92
N CYS A 12 -24.00 58.31 -35.37
CA CYS A 12 -22.84 57.50 -35.78
C CYS A 12 -23.03 56.08 -35.23
N SER A 13 -23.54 55.20 -36.07
CA SER A 13 -23.53 53.74 -35.77
C SER A 13 -22.09 53.23 -35.87
N LEU A 14 -21.42 53.09 -34.72
CA LEU A 14 -20.21 52.30 -34.62
C LEU A 14 -20.61 50.82 -34.81
N MET A 15 -20.35 50.30 -35.98
CA MET A 15 -20.30 48.85 -36.19
C MET A 15 -19.05 48.32 -35.50
N LEU A 16 -19.22 47.81 -34.28
CA LEU A 16 -18.29 46.90 -33.67
C LEU A 16 -18.30 45.61 -34.48
N SER A 17 -17.41 45.51 -35.48
CA SER A 17 -17.01 44.21 -36.04
C SER A 17 -16.40 43.40 -34.90
N ALA A 18 -17.21 42.56 -34.25
CA ALA A 18 -16.71 41.46 -33.48
C ALA A 18 -15.91 40.58 -34.46
N CYS A 19 -14.58 40.69 -34.43
CA CYS A 19 -13.74 39.63 -34.95
C CYS A 19 -14.14 38.37 -34.19
N LYS A 20 -15.03 37.57 -34.77
CA LYS A 20 -15.05 36.15 -34.48
C LYS A 20 -13.64 35.69 -34.81
N ARG A 21 -12.88 35.36 -33.78
CA ARG A 21 -11.74 34.49 -33.93
C ARG A 21 -12.33 33.26 -34.60
N GLU A 22 -12.12 33.09 -35.89
CA GLU A 22 -12.29 31.81 -36.52
C GLU A 22 -11.37 30.88 -35.73
N GLU A 23 -11.97 30.06 -34.88
CA GLU A 23 -11.32 28.85 -34.43
C GLU A 23 -10.99 28.14 -35.75
N LEU A 24 -9.69 28.18 -36.11
CA LEU A 24 -9.18 27.28 -37.14
C LEU A 24 -9.70 25.90 -36.73
N PRO A 25 -10.34 25.16 -37.63
CA PRO A 25 -10.70 23.81 -37.30
C PRO A 25 -9.44 23.16 -36.80
N ASP A 26 -9.50 22.65 -35.58
CA ASP A 26 -8.47 21.80 -35.04
C ASP A 26 -8.35 20.64 -36.03
N THR A 27 -7.42 20.77 -36.98
CA THR A 27 -6.97 19.68 -37.81
C THR A 27 -6.13 18.80 -36.91
N GLY A 28 -6.71 18.38 -35.79
CA GLY A 28 -6.12 17.46 -34.87
C GLY A 28 -5.81 16.19 -35.64
N ALA A 29 -4.60 16.14 -36.19
CA ALA A 29 -4.05 14.87 -36.61
C ALA A 29 -4.28 13.94 -35.40
N ASP A 30 -4.98 12.81 -35.63
CA ASP A 30 -5.21 11.83 -34.57
C ASP A 30 -3.86 11.49 -33.93
N LYS A 31 -3.64 11.99 -32.71
CA LYS A 31 -2.40 11.73 -31.95
C LYS A 31 -2.57 10.43 -31.20
N SER A 32 -1.50 9.72 -30.99
CA SER A 32 -1.50 8.59 -30.04
C SER A 32 -1.90 9.07 -28.64
N ILE A 33 -2.45 8.18 -27.83
CA ILE A 33 -2.67 8.42 -26.40
C ILE A 33 -1.63 7.63 -25.64
N VAL A 34 -0.84 8.31 -24.83
CA VAL A 34 0.16 7.70 -23.92
C VAL A 34 -0.38 7.75 -22.52
N ILE A 35 -0.49 6.61 -21.85
CA ILE A 35 -0.88 6.51 -20.45
C ILE A 35 0.35 6.09 -19.67
N LEU A 36 0.81 6.96 -18.78
CA LEU A 36 1.88 6.67 -17.83
C LEU A 36 1.26 6.17 -16.54
N SER A 37 1.83 5.13 -15.96
CA SER A 37 1.29 4.52 -14.74
C SER A 37 2.36 4.23 -13.71
N ASP A 38 1.95 4.25 -12.44
CA ASP A 38 2.67 3.67 -11.32
C ASP A 38 1.78 2.68 -10.57
N ASN A 39 2.38 1.83 -9.77
CA ASN A 39 1.78 0.96 -8.77
C ASN A 39 2.79 0.68 -7.66
N ASP A 40 2.29 0.33 -6.45
CA ASP A 40 3.11 -0.11 -5.33
C ASP A 40 4.29 0.84 -5.02
N VAL A 41 3.99 2.14 -5.03
CA VAL A 41 4.99 3.20 -4.79
C VAL A 41 5.52 3.15 -3.36
N HIS A 42 4.70 2.76 -2.39
CA HIS A 42 5.08 2.59 -0.99
C HIS A 42 5.93 3.74 -0.43
N CYS A 43 5.43 4.96 -0.59
CA CYS A 43 6.07 6.21 -0.14
C CYS A 43 7.42 6.54 -0.81
N ALA A 44 7.82 5.89 -1.89
CA ALA A 44 9.01 6.27 -2.67
C ALA A 44 8.73 7.56 -3.47
N ILE A 45 8.40 8.65 -2.77
CA ILE A 45 7.89 9.91 -3.34
C ILE A 45 8.83 10.57 -4.35
N ASP A 46 10.13 10.27 -4.28
CA ASP A 46 11.14 10.84 -5.18
C ASP A 46 10.92 10.47 -6.66
N GLY A 47 10.24 9.36 -6.92
CA GLY A 47 9.91 8.94 -8.29
C GLY A 47 8.89 9.82 -8.99
N TYR A 48 8.03 10.51 -8.23
CA TYR A 48 6.96 11.33 -8.79
C TYR A 48 7.45 12.50 -9.65
N THR A 49 8.60 13.11 -9.31
CA THR A 49 9.13 14.20 -10.13
C THR A 49 9.53 13.73 -11.53
N ARG A 50 10.04 12.49 -11.65
CA ARG A 50 10.43 11.89 -12.94
C ARG A 50 9.23 11.42 -13.73
N LEU A 51 8.21 10.83 -13.09
CA LEU A 51 6.93 10.49 -13.71
C LEU A 51 6.29 11.74 -14.33
N ALA A 52 6.16 12.82 -13.54
CA ALA A 52 5.59 14.09 -14.01
C ALA A 52 6.46 14.76 -15.08
N GLY A 53 7.79 14.70 -14.95
CA GLY A 53 8.73 15.20 -15.95
C GLY A 53 8.64 14.46 -17.28
N LEU A 54 8.46 13.14 -17.26
CA LEU A 54 8.24 12.34 -18.46
C LEU A 54 6.90 12.70 -19.13
N HIS A 55 5.82 12.89 -18.35
CA HIS A 55 4.54 13.40 -18.82
C HIS A 55 4.76 14.71 -19.60
N ASP A 56 5.41 15.69 -18.98
CA ASP A 56 5.63 17.02 -19.59
C ASP A 56 6.45 16.95 -20.87
N ALA A 57 7.48 16.10 -20.89
CA ALA A 57 8.34 15.92 -22.06
C ALA A 57 7.57 15.32 -23.25
N ILE A 58 6.68 14.35 -23.02
CA ILE A 58 5.84 13.75 -24.06
C ILE A 58 4.79 14.77 -24.53
N ALA A 59 4.11 15.46 -23.60
CA ALA A 59 3.12 16.47 -23.92
C ALA A 59 3.72 17.63 -24.73
N ALA A 60 4.92 18.09 -24.36
CA ALA A 60 5.62 19.15 -25.08
C ALA A 60 6.07 18.77 -26.50
N SER A 61 6.21 17.47 -26.80
CA SER A 61 6.53 16.99 -28.14
C SER A 61 5.38 17.15 -29.13
N ASP A 62 4.17 17.38 -28.63
CA ASP A 62 2.91 17.50 -29.39
C ASP A 62 2.58 16.30 -30.30
N THR A 63 3.20 15.14 -30.04
CA THR A 63 3.01 13.90 -30.82
C THR A 63 1.95 12.97 -30.23
N ALA A 64 1.60 13.17 -28.96
CA ALA A 64 0.63 12.36 -28.22
C ALA A 64 -0.17 13.19 -27.23
N TRP A 65 -1.37 12.72 -26.92
CA TRP A 65 -2.08 13.06 -25.69
C TRP A 65 -1.49 12.22 -24.56
N VAL A 66 -1.38 12.79 -23.37
CA VAL A 66 -0.77 12.10 -22.22
C VAL A 66 -1.73 12.04 -21.05
N ALA A 67 -1.84 10.87 -20.44
CA ALA A 67 -2.51 10.64 -19.17
C ALA A 67 -1.50 10.12 -18.13
N THR A 68 -1.76 10.38 -16.86
CA THR A 68 -1.04 9.79 -15.74
C THR A 68 -2.02 9.15 -14.77
N VAL A 69 -1.79 7.87 -14.40
CA VAL A 69 -2.67 7.10 -13.53
C VAL A 69 -1.88 6.33 -12.46
N SER A 70 -2.54 5.98 -11.34
CA SER A 70 -1.94 5.14 -10.30
C SER A 70 -2.81 3.92 -10.00
N CYS A 71 -2.17 2.78 -9.82
CA CYS A 71 -2.81 1.49 -9.55
C CYS A 71 -2.75 1.08 -8.07
N GLY A 72 -2.63 2.06 -7.15
CA GLY A 72 -2.74 1.82 -5.70
C GLY A 72 -1.40 1.54 -5.00
N ASP A 73 -1.48 1.40 -3.68
CA ASP A 73 -0.38 1.21 -2.74
C ASP A 73 0.64 2.36 -2.77
N TYR A 74 0.14 3.58 -2.61
CA TYR A 74 0.99 4.78 -2.55
C TYR A 74 1.17 5.34 -1.14
N LEU A 75 0.20 5.16 -0.19
CA LEU A 75 0.19 5.86 1.10
C LEU A 75 1.17 5.32 2.14
N GLN A 76 1.49 4.02 2.11
CA GLN A 76 2.22 3.31 3.16
C GLN A 76 3.53 2.72 2.63
N GLY A 77 4.56 2.62 3.48
CA GLY A 77 5.82 1.91 3.18
C GLY A 77 7.10 2.61 3.62
N GLY A 78 7.05 3.87 4.01
CA GLY A 78 8.21 4.64 4.46
C GLY A 78 7.85 5.77 5.42
N ASN A 79 8.86 6.53 5.85
CA ASN A 79 8.70 7.62 6.81
C ASN A 79 7.66 8.65 6.40
N ALA A 80 7.56 8.98 5.11
CA ALA A 80 6.60 9.96 4.61
C ALA A 80 5.16 9.53 4.89
N GLY A 81 4.82 8.26 4.64
CA GLY A 81 3.52 7.70 4.98
C GLY A 81 3.31 7.55 6.48
N ALA A 82 4.24 6.86 7.16
CA ALA A 82 4.09 6.49 8.55
C ALA A 82 3.97 7.69 9.52
N LEU A 83 4.80 8.73 9.34
CA LEU A 83 4.81 9.89 10.25
C LEU A 83 3.68 10.89 9.99
N SER A 84 3.16 10.94 8.76
CA SER A 84 2.07 11.83 8.38
C SER A 84 0.72 11.13 8.25
N ARG A 85 0.69 9.81 8.42
CA ARG A 85 -0.46 8.95 8.12
C ARG A 85 -0.98 9.22 6.71
N GLY A 86 -0.03 9.19 5.73
CA GLY A 86 -0.27 9.35 4.31
C GLY A 86 -0.33 10.80 3.79
N GLN A 87 -0.40 11.83 4.66
CA GLN A 87 -0.56 13.22 4.23
C GLN A 87 0.56 13.69 3.29
N TYR A 88 1.82 13.44 3.66
CA TYR A 88 2.97 13.88 2.87
C TYR A 88 2.98 13.27 1.47
N VAL A 89 2.53 12.01 1.35
CA VAL A 89 2.42 11.35 0.03
C VAL A 89 1.36 12.05 -0.81
N VAL A 90 0.17 12.31 -0.24
CA VAL A 90 -0.90 13.03 -0.93
C VAL A 90 -0.49 14.45 -1.30
N ASP A 91 0.27 15.16 -0.45
CA ASP A 91 0.78 16.50 -0.73
C ASP A 91 1.73 16.53 -1.94
N VAL A 92 2.47 15.46 -2.17
CA VAL A 92 3.27 15.32 -3.40
C VAL A 92 2.39 14.90 -4.58
N MET A 93 1.52 13.87 -4.42
CA MET A 93 0.66 13.33 -5.49
C MET A 93 -0.21 14.39 -6.14
N LYS A 94 -0.80 15.31 -5.37
CA LYS A 94 -1.62 16.41 -5.93
C LYS A 94 -0.87 17.36 -6.86
N THR A 95 0.48 17.39 -6.78
CA THR A 95 1.32 18.19 -7.70
C THR A 95 1.69 17.45 -8.98
N VAL A 96 1.44 16.15 -9.06
CA VAL A 96 1.65 15.31 -10.25
C VAL A 96 0.55 15.50 -11.28
N GLU A 97 -0.68 15.81 -10.83
CA GLU A 97 -1.86 16.01 -11.67
C GLU A 97 -2.30 14.72 -12.39
N PHE A 98 -2.63 13.70 -11.59
CA PHE A 98 -3.16 12.44 -12.11
C PHE A 98 -4.51 12.61 -12.82
N ASP A 99 -4.78 11.80 -13.85
CA ASP A 99 -6.10 11.70 -14.50
C ASP A 99 -7.06 10.81 -13.71
N ALA A 100 -6.55 9.72 -13.15
CA ALA A 100 -7.29 8.81 -12.27
C ALA A 100 -6.33 8.03 -11.37
N VAL A 101 -6.79 7.63 -10.19
CA VAL A 101 -6.08 6.72 -9.30
C VAL A 101 -7.06 5.66 -8.78
N THR A 102 -6.56 4.45 -8.49
CA THR A 102 -7.33 3.44 -7.76
C THR A 102 -6.74 3.22 -6.37
N LEU A 103 -7.34 2.33 -5.58
CA LEU A 103 -6.90 1.96 -4.24
C LEU A 103 -6.15 0.64 -4.31
N GLY A 104 -5.06 0.50 -3.56
CA GLY A 104 -4.49 -0.76 -3.19
C GLY A 104 -4.94 -1.18 -1.78
N ASN A 105 -4.35 -2.22 -1.20
CA ASN A 105 -4.65 -2.63 0.17
C ASN A 105 -4.03 -1.70 1.21
N HIS A 106 -2.88 -1.12 0.93
CA HIS A 106 -2.19 -0.22 1.86
C HIS A 106 -2.77 1.19 1.95
N GLU A 107 -3.77 1.54 1.14
CA GLU A 107 -4.58 2.74 1.37
C GLU A 107 -5.44 2.63 2.62
N PHE A 108 -5.74 1.40 3.08
CA PHE A 108 -6.53 1.15 4.29
C PHE A 108 -5.71 1.12 5.59
N ASP A 109 -4.38 1.15 5.54
CA ASP A 109 -3.49 1.00 6.71
C ASP A 109 -3.69 2.04 7.80
N TYR A 110 -4.10 3.26 7.44
CA TYR A 110 -4.37 4.31 8.42
C TYR A 110 -5.85 4.39 8.85
N GLY A 111 -6.64 3.37 8.49
CA GLY A 111 -8.06 3.25 8.78
C GLY A 111 -8.96 3.92 7.76
N MET A 112 -10.18 3.39 7.60
CA MET A 112 -11.16 3.90 6.63
C MET A 112 -11.44 5.41 6.78
N PRO A 113 -11.59 5.99 8.01
CA PRO A 113 -11.81 7.43 8.15
C PRO A 113 -10.69 8.26 7.55
N ARG A 114 -9.42 7.85 7.77
CA ARG A 114 -8.26 8.58 7.26
C ARG A 114 -8.15 8.46 5.75
N MET A 115 -8.36 7.27 5.19
CA MET A 115 -8.40 7.07 3.75
C MET A 115 -9.47 7.97 3.09
N MET A 116 -10.68 7.99 3.63
CA MET A 116 -11.78 8.84 3.12
C MET A 116 -11.50 10.34 3.22
N GLU A 117 -10.65 10.76 4.16
CA GLU A 117 -10.18 12.14 4.31
C GLU A 117 -9.13 12.51 3.25
N LEU A 118 -8.18 11.61 3.00
CA LEU A 118 -7.05 11.83 2.09
C LEU A 118 -7.42 11.77 0.60
N MET A 119 -8.29 10.83 0.22
CA MET A 119 -8.58 10.59 -1.21
C MET A 119 -9.06 11.83 -1.98
N PRO A 120 -9.97 12.67 -1.44
CA PRO A 120 -10.37 13.90 -2.13
C PRO A 120 -9.23 14.93 -2.29
N GLU A 121 -8.22 14.89 -1.41
CA GLU A 121 -7.10 15.85 -1.45
C GLU A 121 -6.11 15.59 -2.59
N ILE A 122 -6.10 14.37 -3.15
CA ILE A 122 -5.27 14.06 -4.33
C ILE A 122 -5.65 14.97 -5.52
N GLY A 123 -6.91 15.44 -5.56
CA GLY A 123 -7.38 16.39 -6.56
C GLY A 123 -7.74 15.76 -7.91
N THR A 124 -7.92 14.44 -7.96
CA THR A 124 -8.34 13.70 -9.15
C THR A 124 -9.47 12.71 -8.85
N SER A 125 -9.91 11.98 -9.89
CA SER A 125 -10.90 10.92 -9.74
C SER A 125 -10.27 9.69 -9.07
N VAL A 126 -10.69 9.39 -7.83
CA VAL A 126 -10.44 8.07 -7.23
C VAL A 126 -11.53 7.12 -7.70
N VAL A 127 -11.15 6.02 -8.31
CA VAL A 127 -12.07 5.04 -8.89
C VAL A 127 -11.91 3.68 -8.21
N CYS A 128 -13.05 3.06 -7.80
CA CYS A 128 -13.06 1.73 -7.20
C CYS A 128 -14.45 1.10 -7.35
N ALA A 129 -14.55 0.04 -8.15
CA ALA A 129 -15.82 -0.60 -8.47
C ALA A 129 -16.37 -1.48 -7.35
N ASN A 130 -15.53 -1.97 -6.44
CA ASN A 130 -15.90 -3.01 -5.49
C ASN A 130 -15.95 -2.58 -4.01
N LEU A 131 -15.74 -1.30 -3.66
CA LEU A 131 -15.79 -0.83 -2.28
C LEU A 131 -17.15 -0.20 -1.92
N TYR A 132 -17.84 -0.79 -0.94
CA TYR A 132 -19.20 -0.44 -0.54
C TYR A 132 -19.36 -0.28 0.97
N LYS A 133 -20.44 0.42 1.38
CA LYS A 133 -20.95 0.28 2.75
C LYS A 133 -21.57 -1.10 2.92
N TYR A 134 -21.16 -1.80 3.97
CA TYR A 134 -21.63 -3.16 4.25
C TYR A 134 -23.17 -3.27 4.29
N GLY A 135 -23.70 -4.33 3.69
CA GLY A 135 -25.13 -4.61 3.64
C GLY A 135 -25.96 -3.64 2.81
N THR A 136 -25.34 -2.76 2.00
CA THR A 136 -26.05 -1.78 1.17
C THR A 136 -25.54 -1.80 -0.28
N SER A 137 -26.21 -1.09 -1.18
CA SER A 137 -25.74 -0.83 -2.55
C SER A 137 -24.97 0.51 -2.69
N VAL A 138 -24.55 1.12 -1.59
CA VAL A 138 -23.88 2.41 -1.59
C VAL A 138 -22.38 2.20 -1.80
N ALA A 139 -21.90 2.46 -3.02
CA ALA A 139 -20.48 2.51 -3.34
C ALA A 139 -19.84 3.75 -2.68
N LEU A 140 -18.58 3.63 -2.24
CA LEU A 140 -17.83 4.75 -1.64
C LEU A 140 -17.17 5.62 -2.70
N PHE A 141 -16.81 5.06 -3.84
CA PHE A 141 -16.20 5.76 -4.98
C PHE A 141 -16.97 5.45 -6.27
N SER A 142 -16.75 6.27 -7.27
CA SER A 142 -17.20 5.94 -8.65
C SER A 142 -16.44 4.71 -9.14
N ALA A 143 -17.14 3.81 -9.83
CA ALA A 143 -16.48 2.63 -10.40
C ALA A 143 -15.47 3.02 -11.51
N TYR A 144 -15.71 4.13 -12.20
CA TYR A 144 -14.86 4.62 -13.29
C TYR A 144 -14.96 6.13 -13.47
N THR A 145 -14.03 6.67 -14.26
CA THR A 145 -14.08 8.02 -14.84
C THR A 145 -13.78 7.96 -16.33
N ILE A 146 -14.33 8.92 -17.12
CA ILE A 146 -14.04 9.02 -18.57
C ILE A 146 -13.30 10.33 -18.81
N LYS A 147 -12.18 10.25 -19.51
CA LYS A 147 -11.36 11.40 -19.91
C LYS A 147 -11.30 11.52 -21.43
N GLN A 148 -11.26 12.75 -21.92
CA GLN A 148 -11.22 13.05 -23.34
C GLN A 148 -9.81 13.39 -23.79
N TYR A 149 -9.32 12.75 -24.84
CA TYR A 149 -8.01 12.98 -25.43
C TYR A 149 -8.19 13.23 -26.95
N GLY A 150 -8.28 14.49 -27.32
CA GLY A 150 -8.66 14.88 -28.69
C GLY A 150 -10.07 14.41 -29.03
N THR A 151 -10.22 13.58 -30.07
CA THR A 151 -11.51 13.02 -30.50
C THR A 151 -11.85 11.69 -29.84
N ARG A 152 -10.91 11.10 -29.09
CA ARG A 152 -11.05 9.78 -28.43
C ARG A 152 -11.19 9.90 -26.93
N SER A 153 -11.98 9.04 -26.35
CA SER A 153 -12.23 8.97 -24.91
C SER A 153 -11.71 7.67 -24.30
N VAL A 154 -11.15 7.77 -23.11
CA VAL A 154 -10.66 6.63 -22.31
C VAL A 154 -11.41 6.59 -20.99
N ALA A 155 -12.02 5.45 -20.68
CA ALA A 155 -12.55 5.17 -19.37
C ALA A 155 -11.48 4.45 -18.52
N PHE A 156 -11.25 4.94 -17.32
CA PHE A 156 -10.44 4.30 -16.29
C PHE A 156 -11.36 3.69 -15.25
N VAL A 157 -11.38 2.37 -15.13
CA VAL A 157 -12.19 1.61 -14.18
C VAL A 157 -11.26 1.10 -13.07
N GLY A 158 -11.59 1.40 -11.80
CA GLY A 158 -10.77 0.98 -10.66
C GLY A 158 -11.27 -0.31 -10.01
N VAL A 159 -10.36 -1.14 -9.51
CA VAL A 159 -10.66 -2.32 -8.68
C VAL A 159 -9.52 -2.60 -7.73
N THR A 160 -9.84 -2.91 -6.47
CA THR A 160 -8.87 -3.28 -5.44
C THR A 160 -9.06 -4.70 -4.94
N THR A 161 -8.00 -5.28 -4.35
CA THR A 161 -8.01 -6.65 -3.85
C THR A 161 -8.91 -6.83 -2.64
N PRO A 162 -9.84 -7.80 -2.64
CA PRO A 162 -10.61 -8.15 -1.45
C PRO A 162 -9.76 -8.70 -0.30
N GLU A 163 -8.52 -9.11 -0.54
CA GLU A 163 -7.59 -9.57 0.48
C GLU A 163 -7.38 -8.52 1.59
N SER A 164 -7.55 -7.23 1.27
CA SER A 164 -7.55 -6.12 2.23
C SER A 164 -8.51 -6.33 3.40
N MET A 165 -9.61 -7.06 3.21
CA MET A 165 -10.55 -7.40 4.30
C MET A 165 -9.95 -8.35 5.33
N ILE A 166 -8.85 -9.00 5.01
CA ILE A 166 -8.06 -9.85 5.93
C ILE A 166 -6.89 -9.03 6.48
N GLY A 167 -6.05 -8.48 5.61
CA GLY A 167 -4.83 -7.77 5.98
C GLY A 167 -5.11 -6.50 6.79
N GLU A 168 -6.01 -5.67 6.30
CA GLU A 168 -6.39 -4.38 6.89
C GLU A 168 -7.78 -4.45 7.54
N SER A 169 -8.14 -5.59 8.16
CA SER A 169 -9.48 -5.89 8.68
C SER A 169 -10.04 -4.81 9.61
N TYR A 170 -9.20 -4.14 10.40
CA TYR A 170 -9.60 -3.03 11.28
C TYR A 170 -10.24 -1.85 10.53
N SER A 171 -9.99 -1.69 9.24
CA SER A 171 -10.62 -0.66 8.41
C SER A 171 -12.03 -1.02 7.96
N PHE A 172 -12.39 -2.29 7.98
CA PHE A 172 -13.68 -2.80 7.50
C PHE A 172 -14.66 -3.15 8.61
N TYR A 173 -14.20 -3.17 9.88
CA TYR A 173 -15.01 -3.49 11.05
C TYR A 173 -14.96 -2.37 12.09
N ASP A 174 -16.04 -2.17 12.85
CA ASP A 174 -16.05 -1.25 13.99
C ASP A 174 -15.37 -1.87 15.23
N ASN A 175 -15.21 -1.05 16.29
CA ASN A 175 -14.59 -1.50 17.54
C ASN A 175 -15.37 -2.61 18.27
N ASN A 176 -16.61 -2.90 17.88
CA ASN A 176 -17.43 -3.98 18.40
C ASN A 176 -17.36 -5.25 17.54
N GLY A 177 -16.56 -5.22 16.46
CA GLY A 177 -16.44 -6.31 15.51
C GLY A 177 -17.56 -6.40 14.48
N ASN A 178 -18.41 -5.36 14.35
CA ASN A 178 -19.42 -5.35 13.30
C ASN A 178 -18.82 -4.86 11.99
N GLN A 179 -19.08 -5.56 10.90
CA GLN A 179 -18.64 -5.14 9.58
C GLN A 179 -19.35 -3.84 9.16
N THR A 180 -18.57 -2.86 8.71
CA THR A 180 -19.04 -1.53 8.29
C THR A 180 -18.87 -1.27 6.80
N TYR A 181 -17.84 -1.89 6.20
CA TYR A 181 -17.51 -1.78 4.78
C TYR A 181 -17.26 -3.17 4.18
N ASP A 182 -17.30 -3.25 2.84
CA ASP A 182 -17.23 -4.51 2.11
C ASP A 182 -16.59 -4.31 0.73
N LEU A 183 -15.65 -5.17 0.34
CA LEU A 183 -15.02 -5.20 -0.98
C LEU A 183 -15.69 -6.15 -1.97
N ARG A 184 -16.90 -6.61 -1.69
CA ARG A 184 -17.73 -7.42 -2.61
C ARG A 184 -16.98 -8.59 -3.23
N THR A 185 -16.33 -9.39 -2.42
CA THR A 185 -15.41 -10.45 -2.81
C THR A 185 -15.97 -11.41 -3.88
N ASP A 186 -17.20 -11.86 -3.69
CA ASP A 186 -17.83 -12.85 -4.59
C ASP A 186 -18.35 -12.25 -5.92
N ASP A 187 -18.28 -10.92 -6.06
CA ASP A 187 -18.96 -10.20 -7.15
C ASP A 187 -18.03 -9.27 -7.97
N VAL A 188 -16.73 -9.32 -7.70
CA VAL A 188 -15.72 -8.42 -8.29
C VAL A 188 -15.82 -8.37 -9.81
N CYS A 189 -15.85 -9.55 -10.47
CA CYS A 189 -15.92 -9.63 -11.93
C CYS A 189 -17.21 -8.98 -12.49
N ASN A 190 -18.36 -9.20 -11.84
CA ASN A 190 -19.62 -8.64 -12.29
C ASN A 190 -19.67 -7.12 -12.11
N LEU A 191 -19.09 -6.61 -11.00
CA LEU A 191 -19.02 -5.16 -10.74
C LEU A 191 -18.11 -4.45 -11.74
N VAL A 192 -16.96 -5.03 -12.05
CA VAL A 192 -16.07 -4.50 -13.09
C VAL A 192 -16.74 -4.59 -14.45
N GLN A 193 -17.38 -5.72 -14.82
CA GLN A 193 -18.11 -5.85 -16.07
C GLN A 193 -19.22 -4.81 -16.20
N ALA A 194 -20.00 -4.58 -15.14
CA ALA A 194 -21.04 -3.56 -15.15
C ALA A 194 -20.47 -2.14 -15.37
N ALA A 195 -19.33 -1.82 -14.76
CA ALA A 195 -18.63 -0.55 -14.97
C ALA A 195 -18.12 -0.41 -16.41
N VAL A 196 -17.55 -1.48 -16.98
CA VAL A 196 -17.12 -1.53 -18.38
C VAL A 196 -18.31 -1.30 -19.34
N ASP A 197 -19.41 -2.01 -19.12
CA ASP A 197 -20.61 -1.91 -19.97
C ASP A 197 -21.23 -0.50 -19.89
N GLU A 198 -21.26 0.10 -18.69
CA GLU A 198 -21.75 1.47 -18.50
C GLU A 198 -20.84 2.50 -19.19
N ALA A 199 -19.53 2.37 -19.03
CA ALA A 199 -18.55 3.27 -19.68
C ALA A 199 -18.65 3.19 -21.21
N ARG A 200 -18.74 1.99 -21.77
CA ARG A 200 -19.00 1.76 -23.20
C ARG A 200 -20.34 2.34 -23.63
N GLY A 201 -21.40 2.15 -22.84
CA GLY A 201 -22.71 2.71 -23.08
C GLY A 201 -22.75 4.24 -23.07
N LYS A 202 -21.83 4.89 -22.38
CA LYS A 202 -21.60 6.34 -22.37
C LYS A 202 -20.66 6.82 -23.49
N GLY A 203 -20.18 5.93 -24.35
CA GLY A 203 -19.39 6.24 -25.52
C GLY A 203 -17.88 6.24 -25.29
N ALA A 204 -17.38 5.56 -24.27
CA ALA A 204 -15.93 5.39 -24.12
C ALA A 204 -15.35 4.56 -25.28
N ASP A 205 -14.37 5.12 -25.98
CA ASP A 205 -13.68 4.46 -27.09
C ASP A 205 -12.74 3.36 -26.58
N TYR A 206 -12.12 3.59 -25.42
CA TYR A 206 -11.24 2.63 -24.73
C TYR A 206 -11.62 2.48 -23.28
N VAL A 207 -11.43 1.28 -22.73
CA VAL A 207 -11.62 0.96 -21.31
C VAL A 207 -10.35 0.33 -20.77
N ILE A 208 -9.69 1.04 -19.86
CA ILE A 208 -8.47 0.60 -19.17
C ILE A 208 -8.83 0.32 -17.72
N ILE A 209 -8.48 -0.87 -17.23
CA ILE A 209 -8.65 -1.22 -15.83
C ILE A 209 -7.41 -0.76 -15.07
N LEU A 210 -7.62 0.00 -13.99
CA LEU A 210 -6.64 0.26 -12.96
C LEU A 210 -6.89 -0.76 -11.85
N ALA A 211 -6.12 -1.83 -11.87
CA ALA A 211 -6.29 -2.95 -10.93
C ALA A 211 -5.23 -2.90 -9.83
N HIS A 212 -5.61 -3.42 -8.67
CA HIS A 212 -4.69 -3.77 -7.61
C HIS A 212 -5.06 -5.16 -7.10
N LEU A 213 -4.80 -6.17 -7.93
CA LEU A 213 -5.23 -7.56 -7.72
C LEU A 213 -4.07 -8.54 -7.69
N GLY A 214 -2.99 -8.24 -8.43
CA GLY A 214 -1.80 -9.07 -8.54
C GLY A 214 -1.97 -10.30 -9.42
N GLU A 215 -0.87 -11.03 -9.58
CA GLU A 215 -0.77 -12.26 -10.37
C GLU A 215 -0.85 -13.51 -9.51
N GLU A 216 -0.46 -13.42 -8.22
CA GLU A 216 -0.50 -14.53 -7.28
C GLU A 216 -1.91 -14.72 -6.73
N GLN A 217 -2.34 -15.98 -6.56
CA GLN A 217 -3.66 -16.29 -6.02
C GLN A 217 -3.79 -15.77 -4.59
N PRO A 218 -4.64 -14.76 -4.31
CA PRO A 218 -4.80 -14.22 -2.97
C PRO A 218 -5.58 -15.19 -2.05
N ALA A 219 -5.43 -14.99 -0.75
CA ALA A 219 -6.21 -15.72 0.25
C ALA A 219 -7.71 -15.42 0.14
N LEU A 220 -8.07 -14.22 -0.34
CA LEU A 220 -9.45 -13.80 -0.56
C LEU A 220 -9.52 -12.93 -1.83
N GLY A 221 -10.33 -13.33 -2.81
CA GLY A 221 -10.52 -12.60 -4.05
C GLY A 221 -9.97 -13.32 -5.28
N ILE A 222 -9.54 -12.54 -6.26
CA ILE A 222 -9.14 -13.02 -7.60
C ILE A 222 -7.87 -12.30 -8.07
N THR A 223 -7.18 -12.91 -9.04
CA THR A 223 -6.05 -12.27 -9.74
C THR A 223 -6.54 -11.44 -10.94
N SER A 224 -5.66 -10.57 -11.47
CA SER A 224 -5.92 -9.84 -12.71
C SER A 224 -6.13 -10.77 -13.91
N HIS A 225 -5.44 -11.89 -13.98
CA HIS A 225 -5.69 -12.92 -15.02
C HIS A 225 -7.10 -13.48 -14.95
N GLN A 226 -7.59 -13.80 -13.74
CA GLN A 226 -8.95 -14.29 -13.54
C GLN A 226 -10.00 -13.24 -13.88
N LEU A 227 -9.74 -11.96 -13.55
CA LEU A 227 -10.62 -10.85 -13.93
C LEU A 227 -10.72 -10.74 -15.45
N ILE A 228 -9.61 -10.72 -16.18
CA ILE A 228 -9.59 -10.63 -17.65
C ILE A 228 -10.36 -11.81 -18.25
N ALA A 229 -10.06 -13.04 -17.81
CA ALA A 229 -10.69 -14.23 -18.35
C ALA A 229 -12.20 -14.30 -18.12
N ALA A 230 -12.71 -13.62 -17.07
CA ALA A 230 -14.13 -13.60 -16.71
C ALA A 230 -14.92 -12.42 -17.30
N THR A 231 -14.25 -11.48 -17.97
CA THR A 231 -14.85 -10.20 -18.45
C THR A 231 -14.71 -10.03 -19.96
N ARG A 232 -15.36 -9.01 -20.51
CA ARG A 232 -15.26 -8.60 -21.91
C ARG A 232 -15.27 -7.09 -22.04
N GLY A 233 -14.87 -6.57 -23.20
CA GLY A 233 -14.90 -5.13 -23.47
C GLY A 233 -13.77 -4.33 -22.81
N ILE A 234 -12.83 -4.98 -22.14
CA ILE A 234 -11.59 -4.39 -21.60
C ILE A 234 -10.57 -4.31 -22.73
N ASP A 235 -9.83 -3.19 -22.80
CA ASP A 235 -8.78 -3.00 -23.81
C ASP A 235 -7.37 -3.20 -23.24
N ALA A 236 -7.12 -2.87 -21.97
CA ALA A 236 -5.89 -3.20 -21.25
C ALA A 236 -6.11 -3.18 -19.74
N VAL A 237 -5.18 -3.82 -18.99
CA VAL A 237 -5.12 -3.80 -17.53
C VAL A 237 -3.75 -3.30 -17.10
N LEU A 238 -3.75 -2.30 -16.22
CA LEU A 238 -2.59 -1.84 -15.47
C LEU A 238 -2.81 -2.31 -14.03
N ASP A 239 -1.88 -3.10 -13.49
CA ASP A 239 -2.05 -3.83 -12.23
C ASP A 239 -0.99 -3.47 -11.18
N GLY A 240 -1.16 -3.92 -9.96
CA GLY A 240 -0.27 -3.80 -8.82
C GLY A 240 -0.37 -5.00 -7.88
N HIS A 241 -0.04 -4.83 -6.58
CA HIS A 241 -0.17 -5.76 -5.47
C HIS A 241 0.93 -6.81 -5.35
N SER A 242 1.25 -7.56 -6.41
CA SER A 242 2.27 -8.62 -6.37
C SER A 242 3.71 -8.11 -6.49
N HIS A 243 3.91 -6.80 -6.72
CA HIS A 243 5.21 -6.17 -6.99
C HIS A 243 5.95 -6.76 -8.20
N SER A 244 5.24 -7.44 -9.09
CA SER A 244 5.80 -8.09 -10.27
C SER A 244 6.27 -7.06 -11.30
N ILE A 245 7.31 -7.40 -12.05
CA ILE A 245 7.77 -6.62 -13.20
C ILE A 245 7.23 -7.28 -14.47
N VAL A 246 6.11 -6.76 -14.99
CA VAL A 246 5.44 -7.27 -16.18
C VAL A 246 5.40 -6.18 -17.25
N PRO A 247 6.38 -6.13 -18.15
CA PRO A 247 6.39 -5.12 -19.22
C PRO A 247 5.20 -5.24 -20.18
N HIS A 248 4.83 -6.47 -20.50
CA HIS A 248 3.74 -6.80 -21.41
C HIS A 248 3.41 -8.28 -21.32
N GLU A 249 2.15 -8.58 -21.05
CA GLU A 249 1.60 -9.93 -21.14
C GLU A 249 0.23 -9.85 -21.84
N GLU A 250 -0.12 -10.85 -22.63
CA GLU A 250 -1.42 -10.93 -23.29
C GLU A 250 -2.26 -12.05 -22.66
N VAL A 251 -3.41 -11.69 -22.09
CA VAL A 251 -4.36 -12.60 -21.46
C VAL A 251 -5.66 -12.65 -22.24
N ALA A 252 -6.14 -13.86 -22.56
CA ALA A 252 -7.40 -14.01 -23.30
C ALA A 252 -8.60 -13.68 -22.39
N ASN A 253 -9.47 -12.79 -22.85
CA ASN A 253 -10.73 -12.44 -22.18
C ASN A 253 -11.84 -13.49 -22.48
N LEU A 254 -13.03 -13.28 -21.93
CA LEU A 254 -14.19 -14.17 -22.09
C LEU A 254 -14.59 -14.41 -23.57
N ASP A 255 -14.29 -13.47 -24.47
CA ASP A 255 -14.56 -13.58 -25.90
C ASP A 255 -13.35 -14.11 -26.71
N GLY A 256 -12.25 -14.44 -26.04
CA GLY A 256 -11.00 -14.91 -26.65
C GLY A 256 -10.13 -13.79 -27.24
N LYS A 257 -10.48 -12.51 -27.01
CA LYS A 257 -9.63 -11.36 -27.38
C LYS A 257 -8.47 -11.29 -26.40
N LEU A 258 -7.26 -11.11 -26.92
CA LEU A 258 -6.07 -10.87 -26.11
C LEU A 258 -6.12 -9.43 -25.55
N VAL A 259 -5.91 -9.31 -24.25
CA VAL A 259 -5.92 -8.06 -23.47
C VAL A 259 -4.52 -7.86 -22.87
N PRO A 260 -3.84 -6.75 -23.17
CA PRO A 260 -2.56 -6.44 -22.56
C PRO A 260 -2.69 -6.23 -21.05
N LEU A 261 -1.79 -6.86 -20.29
CA LEU A 261 -1.57 -6.70 -18.85
C LEU A 261 -0.16 -6.17 -18.62
N SER A 262 0.00 -5.20 -17.70
CA SER A 262 1.30 -4.66 -17.32
C SER A 262 1.34 -4.30 -15.84
N GLN A 263 2.52 -4.48 -15.21
CA GLN A 263 2.79 -4.11 -13.82
C GLN A 263 4.22 -3.58 -13.70
N THR A 264 4.47 -2.52 -12.88
CA THR A 264 5.73 -1.76 -12.91
C THR A 264 6.80 -2.23 -11.93
N GLY A 265 6.49 -3.22 -11.10
CA GLY A 265 7.30 -3.57 -9.94
C GLY A 265 6.85 -2.80 -8.71
N THR A 266 7.78 -2.32 -7.90
CA THR A 266 7.50 -1.56 -6.67
C THR A 266 8.49 -0.40 -6.50
N GLN A 267 8.16 0.56 -5.61
CA GLN A 267 9.03 1.67 -5.20
C GLN A 267 9.63 2.47 -6.37
N PHE A 268 8.82 2.74 -7.38
CA PHE A 268 9.26 3.43 -8.59
C PHE A 268 10.47 2.79 -9.30
N ALA A 269 10.60 1.46 -9.28
CA ALA A 269 11.59 0.80 -10.12
C ALA A 269 11.40 1.19 -11.60
N ASN A 270 10.14 1.24 -12.05
CA ASN A 270 9.77 1.63 -13.41
C ASN A 270 8.53 2.54 -13.40
N VAL A 271 8.35 3.27 -14.49
CA VAL A 271 7.09 3.86 -14.93
C VAL A 271 6.50 2.99 -16.02
N GLY A 272 5.24 2.61 -15.90
CA GLY A 272 4.49 1.93 -16.96
C GLY A 272 4.16 2.92 -18.09
N LYS A 273 4.27 2.47 -19.32
CA LYS A 273 3.92 3.25 -20.51
C LYS A 273 3.04 2.43 -21.44
N LEU A 274 1.74 2.71 -21.44
CA LEU A 274 0.79 2.17 -22.38
C LEU A 274 0.60 3.19 -23.51
N VAL A 275 0.63 2.72 -24.76
CA VAL A 275 0.40 3.56 -25.95
C VAL A 275 -0.79 3.02 -26.73
N ILE A 276 -1.80 3.88 -26.93
CA ILE A 276 -2.89 3.64 -27.87
C ILE A 276 -2.53 4.41 -29.14
N SER A 277 -2.10 3.69 -30.15
CA SER A 277 -1.71 4.27 -31.44
C SER A 277 -2.90 4.85 -32.21
N VAL A 278 -2.65 5.61 -33.24
CA VAL A 278 -3.69 6.22 -34.10
C VAL A 278 -4.59 5.15 -34.74
N ASP A 279 -4.03 4.01 -35.10
CA ASP A 279 -4.76 2.86 -35.66
C ASP A 279 -5.51 2.01 -34.62
N GLY A 280 -5.43 2.39 -33.32
CA GLY A 280 -6.07 1.68 -32.22
C GLY A 280 -5.24 0.52 -31.63
N THR A 281 -4.02 0.26 -32.13
CA THR A 281 -3.13 -0.74 -31.55
C THR A 281 -2.67 -0.30 -30.17
N ILE A 282 -2.75 -1.22 -29.18
CA ILE A 282 -2.32 -0.98 -27.80
C ILE A 282 -1.03 -1.76 -27.52
N THR A 283 -0.04 -1.06 -26.97
CA THR A 283 1.23 -1.66 -26.54
C THR A 283 1.58 -1.17 -25.14
N THR A 284 2.23 -2.04 -24.35
CA THR A 284 2.76 -1.69 -23.02
C THR A 284 4.26 -1.90 -22.98
N THR A 285 4.95 -1.06 -22.24
CA THR A 285 6.40 -1.14 -21.98
C THR A 285 6.67 -0.55 -20.59
N LEU A 286 7.85 -0.84 -20.05
CA LEU A 286 8.33 -0.22 -18.81
C LEU A 286 9.50 0.71 -19.12
N VAL A 287 9.54 1.84 -18.43
CA VAL A 287 10.63 2.81 -18.48
C VAL A 287 11.27 2.84 -17.09
N PRO A 288 12.52 2.35 -16.92
CA PRO A 288 13.21 2.46 -15.64
C PRO A 288 13.27 3.92 -15.19
N VAL A 289 12.89 4.21 -13.95
CA VAL A 289 12.85 5.59 -13.44
C VAL A 289 14.24 6.23 -13.48
N ALA A 290 15.29 5.43 -13.25
CA ALA A 290 16.68 5.89 -13.34
C ALA A 290 17.07 6.43 -14.73
N ASP A 291 16.41 5.95 -15.80
CA ASP A 291 16.67 6.35 -17.18
C ASP A 291 15.88 7.58 -17.62
N ILE A 292 14.98 8.11 -16.77
CA ILE A 292 14.16 9.29 -17.07
C ILE A 292 14.97 10.55 -16.68
N PRO A 293 15.41 11.37 -17.67
CA PRO A 293 16.23 12.55 -17.39
C PRO A 293 15.39 13.79 -17.05
N TYR A 294 14.07 13.68 -17.06
CA TYR A 294 13.14 14.79 -16.89
C TYR A 294 12.62 14.87 -15.46
N GLU A 295 12.43 16.09 -14.96
CA GLU A 295 11.85 16.37 -13.64
C GLU A 295 10.90 17.56 -13.73
N ARG A 296 9.79 17.50 -12.98
CA ARG A 296 8.85 18.63 -12.85
C ARG A 296 9.19 19.43 -11.59
N ALA A 297 9.62 20.67 -11.75
CA ALA A 297 10.10 21.52 -10.64
C ALA A 297 9.07 21.71 -9.50
N SER A 298 7.76 21.76 -9.81
CA SER A 298 6.72 21.89 -8.78
C SER A 298 6.62 20.63 -7.90
N VAL A 299 6.81 19.45 -8.48
CA VAL A 299 6.82 18.17 -7.75
C VAL A 299 8.10 18.07 -6.92
N THR A 300 9.26 18.37 -7.49
CA THR A 300 10.54 18.41 -6.76
C THR A 300 10.44 19.33 -5.53
N ALA A 301 9.87 20.52 -5.67
CA ALA A 301 9.71 21.44 -4.55
C ALA A 301 8.73 20.95 -3.46
N ALA A 302 7.76 20.11 -3.82
CA ALA A 302 6.88 19.46 -2.84
C ALA A 302 7.62 18.34 -2.09
N ILE A 303 8.40 17.53 -2.81
CA ILE A 303 9.26 16.48 -2.25
C ILE A 303 10.29 17.09 -1.28
N ASP A 304 10.99 18.14 -1.68
CA ASP A 304 11.99 18.82 -0.84
C ASP A 304 11.42 19.32 0.49
N ARG A 305 10.18 19.82 0.47
CA ARG A 305 9.48 20.22 1.71
C ARG A 305 9.19 19.04 2.61
N VAL A 306 8.70 17.94 2.05
CA VAL A 306 8.45 16.71 2.80
C VAL A 306 9.75 16.19 3.43
N HIS A 307 10.84 16.14 2.67
CA HIS A 307 12.14 15.74 3.21
C HIS A 307 12.61 16.64 4.37
N GLN A 308 12.47 17.98 4.23
CA GLN A 308 12.83 18.92 5.31
C GLN A 308 12.01 18.68 6.59
N ASP A 309 10.71 18.44 6.46
CA ASP A 309 9.84 18.15 7.61
C ASP A 309 10.19 16.80 8.26
N LEU A 310 10.45 15.79 7.44
CA LEU A 310 10.86 14.46 7.90
C LEU A 310 12.20 14.48 8.64
N ASP A 311 13.20 15.19 8.10
CA ASP A 311 14.53 15.27 8.69
C ASP A 311 14.48 15.81 10.14
N GLN A 312 13.58 16.74 10.43
CA GLN A 312 13.43 17.28 11.79
C GLN A 312 12.96 16.23 12.80
N VAL A 313 12.11 15.29 12.38
CA VAL A 313 11.54 14.25 13.24
C VAL A 313 12.43 13.02 13.28
N THR A 314 12.91 12.59 12.11
CA THR A 314 13.63 11.32 11.95
C THR A 314 15.07 11.37 12.42
N ALA A 315 15.72 12.54 12.40
CA ALA A 315 17.10 12.70 12.85
C ALA A 315 17.30 12.56 14.36
N ARG A 316 16.22 12.48 15.17
CA ARG A 316 16.35 12.31 16.62
C ARG A 316 17.08 11.00 16.94
N LYS A 317 18.26 11.12 17.56
CA LYS A 317 19.01 9.96 18.02
C LYS A 317 18.28 9.29 19.19
N ILE A 318 18.09 7.99 19.09
CA ILE A 318 17.43 7.13 20.08
C ILE A 318 18.46 6.33 20.88
N ALA A 319 19.38 5.66 20.17
CA ALA A 319 20.33 4.76 20.79
C ALA A 319 21.61 4.65 19.95
N HIS A 320 22.51 3.78 20.39
CA HIS A 320 23.69 3.33 19.66
C HIS A 320 23.77 1.81 19.70
N SER A 321 24.18 1.19 18.59
CA SER A 321 24.47 -0.25 18.51
C SER A 321 25.82 -0.48 17.83
N ASP A 322 26.69 -1.29 18.43
CA ASP A 322 27.96 -1.70 17.82
C ASP A 322 27.77 -2.74 16.69
N PHE A 323 26.56 -3.24 16.49
CA PHE A 323 26.23 -4.30 15.54
C PHE A 323 24.89 -4.00 14.84
N GLU A 324 24.70 -4.60 13.69
CA GLU A 324 23.45 -4.51 12.93
C GLU A 324 22.35 -5.32 13.62
N LEU A 325 21.14 -4.77 13.65
CA LEU A 325 19.92 -5.47 14.01
C LEU A 325 19.28 -5.99 12.71
N ILE A 326 19.46 -7.28 12.47
CA ILE A 326 19.21 -7.88 11.16
C ILE A 326 17.74 -8.28 10.96
N MET A 327 17.27 -8.12 9.74
CA MET A 327 16.02 -8.65 9.23
C MET A 327 16.26 -9.74 8.16
N ARG A 328 17.44 -9.69 7.50
CA ARG A 328 17.82 -10.57 6.39
C ARG A 328 19.05 -11.39 6.74
N ASP A 329 19.19 -12.54 6.09
CA ASP A 329 20.43 -13.33 6.11
C ASP A 329 21.48 -12.77 5.12
N ALA A 330 22.65 -13.39 5.08
CA ALA A 330 23.74 -12.99 4.20
C ALA A 330 23.42 -13.14 2.71
N ASP A 331 22.45 -13.97 2.35
CA ASP A 331 21.98 -14.20 0.99
C ASP A 331 20.87 -13.23 0.58
N GLY A 332 20.43 -12.33 1.50
CA GLY A 332 19.41 -11.32 1.26
C GLY A 332 17.98 -11.79 1.49
N ASN A 333 17.74 -13.04 1.91
CA ASN A 333 16.40 -13.53 2.23
C ASN A 333 15.92 -12.93 3.56
N ARG A 334 14.62 -12.74 3.71
CA ARG A 334 14.01 -12.19 4.93
C ARG A 334 14.02 -13.22 6.07
N LEU A 335 15.19 -13.40 6.73
CA LEU A 335 15.36 -14.35 7.83
C LEU A 335 14.27 -14.18 8.90
N ILE A 336 13.87 -12.95 9.21
CA ILE A 336 12.84 -12.62 10.20
C ILE A 336 11.47 -13.27 9.89
N ARG A 337 11.25 -13.74 8.67
CA ARG A 337 10.05 -14.46 8.23
C ARG A 337 10.19 -15.97 8.22
N ARG A 338 11.33 -16.52 8.69
CA ARG A 338 11.57 -17.97 8.68
C ARG A 338 12.51 -18.45 9.80
N GLY A 339 12.96 -17.54 10.67
CA GLY A 339 13.87 -17.84 11.77
C GLY A 339 13.99 -16.67 12.75
N GLU A 340 14.68 -16.90 13.83
CA GLU A 340 14.96 -15.90 14.86
C GLU A 340 15.91 -14.83 14.35
N THR A 341 15.66 -13.58 14.72
CA THR A 341 16.58 -12.47 14.47
C THR A 341 16.75 -11.62 15.72
N ASN A 342 17.93 -10.99 15.86
CA ASN A 342 18.20 -10.09 16.96
C ASN A 342 17.30 -8.84 16.99
N LEU A 343 16.83 -8.36 15.81
CA LEU A 343 15.82 -7.30 15.72
C LEU A 343 14.46 -7.77 16.25
N GLY A 344 14.06 -9.01 15.92
CA GLY A 344 12.85 -9.63 16.44
C GLY A 344 12.89 -9.82 17.95
N ASP A 345 14.03 -10.26 18.48
CA ASP A 345 14.27 -10.39 19.93
C ASP A 345 14.11 -9.04 20.63
N LEU A 346 14.76 -7.99 20.12
CA LEU A 346 14.75 -6.67 20.74
C LEU A 346 13.35 -6.05 20.75
N LEU A 347 12.61 -6.13 19.63
CA LEU A 347 11.25 -5.58 19.58
C LEU A 347 10.28 -6.35 20.48
N THR A 348 10.38 -7.69 20.50
CA THR A 348 9.50 -8.50 21.36
C THR A 348 9.82 -8.34 22.84
N ASP A 349 11.08 -8.08 23.21
CA ASP A 349 11.45 -7.67 24.57
C ASP A 349 10.86 -6.31 24.92
N ALA A 350 10.91 -5.35 24.00
CA ALA A 350 10.35 -4.02 24.19
C ALA A 350 8.84 -4.07 24.46
N VAL A 351 8.06 -4.74 23.59
CA VAL A 351 6.59 -4.82 23.78
C VAL A 351 6.22 -5.62 25.04
N ARG A 352 6.95 -6.69 25.32
CA ARG A 352 6.78 -7.49 26.54
C ARG A 352 7.01 -6.65 27.80
N HIS A 353 8.10 -5.86 27.81
CA HIS A 353 8.44 -4.95 28.93
C HIS A 353 7.37 -3.88 29.10
N THR A 354 7.01 -3.17 28.02
CA THR A 354 6.07 -2.04 28.05
C THR A 354 4.69 -2.43 28.57
N LEU A 355 4.20 -3.62 28.24
CA LEU A 355 2.90 -4.10 28.69
C LEU A 355 2.97 -5.05 29.91
N GLU A 356 4.15 -5.29 30.49
CA GLU A 356 4.34 -6.19 31.64
C GLU A 356 3.64 -7.54 31.41
N ALA A 357 3.92 -8.19 30.28
CA ALA A 357 3.33 -9.47 29.91
C ALA A 357 4.29 -10.64 30.17
N GLN A 358 3.75 -11.87 30.17
CA GLN A 358 4.57 -13.08 30.26
C GLN A 358 5.29 -13.37 28.93
N ILE A 359 4.59 -13.11 27.80
CA ILE A 359 5.08 -13.37 26.45
C ILE A 359 5.01 -12.07 25.65
N GLY A 360 6.07 -11.73 24.91
CA GLY A 360 6.08 -10.78 23.83
C GLY A 360 5.98 -11.52 22.50
N LEU A 361 5.17 -11.05 21.58
CA LEU A 361 4.91 -11.68 20.28
C LEU A 361 4.83 -10.62 19.20
N PHE A 362 5.52 -10.83 18.07
CA PHE A 362 5.39 -9.98 16.91
C PHE A 362 5.64 -10.76 15.61
N ASN A 363 4.96 -10.41 14.50
CA ASN A 363 5.09 -11.13 13.25
C ASN A 363 6.25 -10.61 12.40
N GLY A 364 6.94 -11.51 11.69
CA GLY A 364 8.03 -11.17 10.78
C GLY A 364 7.62 -10.22 9.65
N GLY A 365 6.34 -10.25 9.24
CA GLY A 365 5.77 -9.34 8.24
C GLY A 365 5.66 -7.88 8.69
N GLY A 366 5.61 -7.61 9.98
CA GLY A 366 5.59 -6.26 10.55
C GLY A 366 6.92 -5.51 10.43
N PHE A 367 7.99 -6.18 9.99
CA PHE A 367 9.31 -5.56 9.76
C PHE A 367 9.56 -5.31 8.28
N ARG A 368 10.05 -4.11 7.93
CA ARG A 368 10.33 -3.69 6.56
C ARG A 368 11.81 -3.45 6.27
N SER A 369 12.62 -3.12 7.28
CA SER A 369 14.09 -3.02 7.19
C SER A 369 14.79 -3.52 8.45
N GLY A 370 16.09 -3.84 8.35
CA GLY A 370 17.00 -3.93 9.50
C GLY A 370 17.41 -2.53 9.98
N ILE A 371 18.10 -2.48 11.11
CA ILE A 371 18.69 -1.25 11.65
C ILE A 371 20.22 -1.40 11.60
N PRO A 372 20.95 -0.50 10.91
CA PRO A 372 22.41 -0.61 10.75
C PRO A 372 23.14 -0.38 12.08
N ALA A 373 24.39 -0.86 12.18
CA ALA A 373 25.27 -0.53 13.28
C ALA A 373 25.61 0.97 13.28
N GLY A 374 25.81 1.54 14.46
CA GLY A 374 26.08 2.96 14.66
C GLY A 374 25.03 3.65 15.51
N ASP A 375 24.88 4.96 15.31
CA ASP A 375 23.82 5.74 15.95
C ASP A 375 22.47 5.39 15.32
N ILE A 376 21.53 4.99 16.15
CA ILE A 376 20.16 4.66 15.75
C ILE A 376 19.30 5.90 15.92
N THR A 377 18.65 6.31 14.84
CA THR A 377 17.70 7.42 14.82
C THR A 377 16.26 6.93 14.94
N TYR A 378 15.33 7.84 15.24
CA TYR A 378 13.90 7.52 15.20
C TYR A 378 13.46 7.11 13.78
N GLY A 379 14.07 7.70 12.76
CA GLY A 379 13.84 7.31 11.35
C GLY A 379 14.20 5.86 11.05
N ASP A 380 15.29 5.34 11.61
CA ASP A 380 15.66 3.92 11.45
C ASP A 380 14.61 2.99 12.06
N ILE A 381 14.04 3.39 13.21
CA ILE A 381 12.98 2.61 13.88
C ILE A 381 11.68 2.64 13.05
N VAL A 382 11.29 3.82 12.54
CA VAL A 382 10.11 3.95 11.66
C VAL A 382 10.29 3.16 10.37
N ASN A 383 11.49 3.16 9.78
CA ASN A 383 11.77 2.33 8.60
C ASN A 383 11.71 0.83 8.92
N ALA A 384 12.14 0.43 10.10
CA ALA A 384 12.08 -0.97 10.52
C ALA A 384 10.64 -1.43 10.77
N GLN A 385 9.81 -0.61 11.41
CA GLN A 385 8.40 -0.88 11.72
C GLN A 385 7.54 0.33 11.33
N PRO A 386 7.11 0.46 10.05
CA PRO A 386 6.40 1.64 9.54
C PRO A 386 4.89 1.63 9.80
N PHE A 387 4.34 0.57 10.35
CA PHE A 387 2.91 0.42 10.57
C PHE A 387 2.43 1.19 11.81
N ASP A 388 1.17 1.64 11.79
CA ASP A 388 0.50 2.21 12.96
C ASP A 388 -0.08 1.11 13.88
N ASP A 389 0.67 0.05 14.06
CA ASP A 389 0.36 -1.04 14.99
C ASP A 389 0.31 -0.53 16.43
N HIS A 390 -0.87 -0.60 17.06
CA HIS A 390 -1.02 -0.21 18.46
C HIS A 390 -0.70 -1.37 19.38
N LEU A 391 -0.06 -1.06 20.52
CA LEU A 391 0.20 -2.06 21.54
C LEU A 391 -1.08 -2.66 22.11
N SER A 392 -1.10 -3.98 22.24
CA SER A 392 -2.24 -4.74 22.75
C SER A 392 -1.79 -5.83 23.71
N LYS A 393 -2.50 -5.99 24.83
CA LYS A 393 -2.31 -7.09 25.80
C LYS A 393 -3.56 -7.93 25.86
N PHE A 394 -3.41 -9.24 25.70
CA PHE A 394 -4.50 -10.19 25.77
C PHE A 394 -4.08 -11.47 26.51
N GLU A 395 -5.05 -12.30 26.86
CA GLU A 395 -4.86 -13.59 27.52
C GLU A 395 -5.22 -14.72 26.58
N ALA A 396 -4.28 -15.64 26.34
CA ALA A 396 -4.47 -16.84 25.53
C ALA A 396 -4.24 -18.10 26.38
N THR A 397 -4.89 -19.20 26.01
CA THR A 397 -4.55 -20.53 26.54
C THR A 397 -3.29 -21.06 25.86
N GLY A 398 -2.58 -21.99 26.57
CA GLY A 398 -1.42 -22.65 25.95
C GLY A 398 -1.79 -23.41 24.67
N ALA A 399 -3.00 -23.97 24.60
CA ALA A 399 -3.49 -24.63 23.38
C ALA A 399 -3.65 -23.63 22.19
N GLN A 400 -4.13 -22.41 22.44
CA GLN A 400 -4.21 -21.36 21.41
C GLN A 400 -2.82 -20.93 20.93
N ILE A 401 -1.86 -20.80 21.85
CA ILE A 401 -0.46 -20.46 21.52
C ILE A 401 0.17 -21.56 20.67
N LEU A 402 0.01 -22.85 21.06
CA LEU A 402 0.52 -23.98 20.28
C LEU A 402 -0.07 -24.01 18.86
N SER A 403 -1.39 -23.86 18.73
CA SER A 403 -2.07 -23.82 17.43
C SER A 403 -1.59 -22.62 16.56
N MET A 404 -1.35 -21.47 17.18
CA MET A 404 -0.80 -20.29 16.48
C MET A 404 0.61 -20.58 15.97
N LEU A 405 1.50 -21.14 16.80
CA LEU A 405 2.86 -21.47 16.40
C LEU A 405 2.86 -22.44 15.22
N GLU A 406 2.15 -23.57 15.33
CA GLU A 406 2.03 -24.57 14.24
C GLU A 406 1.53 -23.93 12.95
N ARG A 407 0.46 -23.13 13.02
CA ARG A 407 -0.13 -22.50 11.83
C ARG A 407 0.78 -21.48 11.17
N CYS A 408 1.49 -20.66 11.98
CA CYS A 408 2.34 -19.59 11.49
C CYS A 408 3.74 -20.05 11.07
N THR A 409 4.08 -21.32 11.21
CA THR A 409 5.36 -21.90 10.78
C THR A 409 5.21 -23.01 9.73
N ALA A 410 3.97 -23.37 9.35
CA ALA A 410 3.67 -24.49 8.46
C ALA A 410 4.19 -24.34 7.02
N ASN A 411 4.53 -23.11 6.58
CA ASN A 411 5.00 -22.88 5.21
C ASN A 411 6.55 -22.88 5.09
N LEU A 412 7.27 -23.13 6.19
CA LEU A 412 8.73 -23.16 6.13
C LEU A 412 9.23 -24.30 5.20
N PRO A 413 10.31 -24.08 4.44
CA PRO A 413 11.29 -22.97 4.51
C PRO A 413 10.91 -21.70 3.74
N SER A 414 9.71 -21.62 3.16
CA SER A 414 9.24 -20.40 2.49
C SER A 414 9.13 -19.23 3.48
N GLU A 415 9.31 -18.00 2.99
CA GLU A 415 9.13 -16.82 3.82
C GLU A 415 7.65 -16.66 4.22
N GLU A 416 7.39 -16.57 5.53
CA GLU A 416 6.04 -16.46 6.09
C GLU A 416 5.88 -15.15 6.84
N GLY A 417 4.99 -14.28 6.38
CA GLY A 417 4.74 -12.98 7.02
C GLY A 417 4.23 -13.09 8.46
N HIS A 418 3.61 -14.22 8.80
CA HIS A 418 3.09 -14.51 10.14
C HIS A 418 4.11 -15.15 11.07
N PHE A 419 5.31 -15.46 10.57
CA PHE A 419 6.35 -16.11 11.38
C PHE A 419 6.57 -15.36 12.70
N PRO A 420 6.36 -16.01 13.87
CA PRO A 420 6.34 -15.34 15.16
C PRO A 420 7.75 -15.14 15.71
N GLN A 421 8.15 -13.88 15.90
CA GLN A 421 9.26 -13.48 16.77
C GLN A 421 8.75 -13.41 18.19
N VAL A 422 9.51 -13.86 19.19
CA VAL A 422 9.00 -14.05 20.55
C VAL A 422 9.96 -13.57 21.65
N SER A 423 9.37 -13.20 22.80
CA SER A 423 10.07 -12.94 24.06
C SER A 423 9.34 -13.67 25.20
N GLY A 424 10.06 -14.22 26.18
CA GLY A 424 9.48 -15.00 27.27
C GLY A 424 8.85 -16.32 26.83
N LEU A 425 9.01 -16.69 25.59
CA LEU A 425 8.61 -17.94 24.96
C LEU A 425 9.80 -18.49 24.18
N ARG A 426 9.95 -19.82 24.11
CA ARG A 426 10.89 -20.49 23.21
C ARG A 426 10.22 -21.72 22.62
N TYR A 427 10.64 -22.10 21.39
CA TYR A 427 10.10 -23.26 20.68
C TYR A 427 11.03 -23.77 19.60
N THR A 428 10.81 -25.03 19.17
CA THR A 428 11.50 -25.67 18.04
C THR A 428 10.51 -25.94 16.92
N VAL A 429 10.86 -25.59 15.67
CA VAL A 429 10.07 -25.88 14.47
C VAL A 429 10.72 -27.04 13.71
N HIS A 430 9.92 -28.02 13.35
CA HIS A 430 10.29 -29.17 12.52
C HIS A 430 9.74 -28.96 11.10
N GLN A 431 10.62 -28.62 10.15
CA GLN A 431 10.19 -28.18 8.82
C GLN A 431 9.53 -29.28 7.98
N GLN A 432 9.97 -30.56 8.14
CA GLN A 432 9.41 -31.64 7.30
C GLN A 432 8.10 -32.20 7.83
N SER A 433 7.82 -32.02 9.12
CA SER A 433 6.59 -32.51 9.75
C SER A 433 5.55 -31.42 10.01
N ASP A 434 5.86 -30.15 9.72
CA ASP A 434 5.04 -28.98 10.00
C ASP A 434 4.57 -28.91 11.47
N THR A 435 5.42 -29.30 12.41
CA THR A 435 5.11 -29.35 13.83
C THR A 435 6.04 -28.49 14.68
N VAL A 436 5.59 -28.13 15.89
CA VAL A 436 6.42 -27.45 16.88
C VAL A 436 6.62 -28.32 18.11
N SER A 437 7.81 -28.21 18.72
CA SER A 437 8.16 -28.92 19.97
C SER A 437 8.88 -28.00 20.95
N ASP A 438 9.20 -28.52 22.13
CA ASP A 438 9.99 -27.85 23.19
C ASP A 438 9.47 -26.46 23.55
N VAL A 439 8.15 -26.26 23.40
CA VAL A 439 7.52 -24.97 23.71
C VAL A 439 7.54 -24.74 25.21
N ALA A 440 8.25 -23.68 25.62
CA ALA A 440 8.39 -23.35 27.05
C ALA A 440 8.25 -21.85 27.28
N VAL A 441 7.68 -21.48 28.41
CA VAL A 441 7.46 -20.11 28.87
C VAL A 441 8.44 -19.78 30.02
N LEU A 442 8.99 -18.58 29.98
CA LEU A 442 9.88 -18.08 31.04
C LEU A 442 9.07 -17.68 32.27
N ASP A 443 9.35 -18.25 33.38
CA ASP A 443 8.87 -17.75 34.68
C ASP A 443 9.75 -16.54 35.10
N ASN A 444 9.17 -15.37 35.04
CA ASN A 444 9.86 -14.11 35.36
C ASN A 444 10.36 -14.05 36.83
N ALA A 445 9.74 -14.78 37.76
CA ALA A 445 10.10 -14.75 39.16
C ALA A 445 11.33 -15.64 39.48
N SER A 446 11.40 -16.82 38.84
CA SER A 446 12.48 -17.78 39.08
C SER A 446 13.58 -17.76 38.00
N GLY A 447 13.31 -17.19 36.83
CA GLY A 447 14.19 -17.24 35.67
C GLY A 447 14.22 -18.60 34.97
N ASN A 448 13.34 -19.53 35.33
CA ASN A 448 13.31 -20.87 34.78
C ASN A 448 12.36 -21.00 33.59
N TRP A 449 12.73 -21.83 32.63
CA TRP A 449 11.85 -22.21 31.51
C TRP A 449 10.97 -23.39 31.94
N THR A 450 9.64 -23.21 31.77
CA THR A 450 8.65 -24.24 32.10
C THR A 450 7.92 -24.66 30.83
N PRO A 451 7.77 -25.96 30.52
CA PRO A 451 6.97 -26.42 29.40
C PRO A 451 5.58 -25.78 29.42
N ILE A 452 5.08 -25.37 28.26
CA ILE A 452 3.77 -24.75 28.16
C ILE A 452 2.68 -25.75 28.57
N ASP A 453 1.79 -25.34 29.48
CA ASP A 453 0.59 -26.10 29.81
C ASP A 453 -0.53 -25.72 28.80
N PRO A 454 -1.04 -26.64 27.97
CA PRO A 454 -2.13 -26.35 27.04
C PRO A 454 -3.39 -25.76 27.70
N ALA A 455 -3.67 -26.13 28.96
CA ALA A 455 -4.78 -25.58 29.74
C ALA A 455 -4.43 -24.29 30.50
N GLY A 456 -3.13 -23.99 30.61
CA GLY A 456 -2.62 -22.78 31.26
C GLY A 456 -3.07 -21.51 30.55
N ARG A 457 -3.05 -20.38 31.26
CA ARG A 457 -3.37 -19.05 30.71
C ARG A 457 -2.15 -18.17 30.79
N TYR A 458 -1.88 -17.48 29.70
CA TYR A 458 -0.68 -16.65 29.53
C TYR A 458 -1.08 -15.27 29.02
N THR A 459 -0.46 -14.23 29.60
CA THR A 459 -0.61 -12.87 29.09
C THR A 459 0.38 -12.63 27.94
N ILE A 460 -0.12 -12.11 26.83
CA ILE A 460 0.65 -11.81 25.62
C ILE A 460 0.62 -10.31 25.36
N ALA A 461 1.79 -9.72 25.14
CA ALA A 461 1.97 -8.39 24.60
C ALA A 461 2.28 -8.49 23.10
N SER A 462 1.53 -7.79 22.27
CA SER A 462 1.69 -7.78 20.82
C SER A 462 1.10 -6.51 20.21
N SER A 463 0.89 -6.50 18.89
CA SER A 463 0.09 -5.48 18.23
C SER A 463 -1.41 -5.80 18.28
N ASP A 464 -2.23 -4.78 18.08
CA ASP A 464 -3.67 -4.92 17.93
C ASP A 464 -4.05 -5.73 16.68
N TYR A 465 -3.21 -5.75 15.65
CA TYR A 465 -3.32 -6.62 14.49
C TYR A 465 -3.45 -8.11 14.88
N TYR A 466 -2.57 -8.62 15.75
CA TYR A 466 -2.65 -9.98 16.26
C TYR A 466 -3.87 -10.21 17.15
N ALA A 467 -4.16 -9.26 18.03
CA ALA A 467 -5.27 -9.35 18.96
C ALA A 467 -6.64 -9.40 18.25
N ARG A 468 -6.74 -8.77 17.09
CA ARG A 468 -7.96 -8.79 16.25
C ARG A 468 -8.05 -10.00 15.33
N GLY A 469 -7.09 -10.91 15.40
CA GLY A 469 -7.07 -12.16 14.63
C GLY A 469 -6.38 -12.04 13.29
N GLY A 470 -5.54 -11.03 13.13
CA GLY A 470 -4.64 -10.93 11.99
C GLY A 470 -4.06 -12.29 11.67
N PHE A 471 -3.87 -12.60 10.44
CA PHE A 471 -3.52 -13.88 9.86
C PHE A 471 -4.03 -15.12 10.61
N TYR A 472 -4.78 -15.94 9.92
CA TYR A 472 -5.31 -17.23 10.38
C TYR A 472 -6.27 -17.19 11.58
N ASN A 473 -6.62 -16.01 12.13
CA ASN A 473 -7.60 -15.89 13.23
C ASN A 473 -7.32 -16.75 14.47
N THR A 474 -6.10 -17.24 14.66
CA THR A 474 -5.78 -18.18 15.76
C THR A 474 -5.89 -17.56 17.15
N LEU A 475 -5.74 -16.24 17.26
CA LEU A 475 -5.79 -15.49 18.51
C LEU A 475 -7.00 -14.52 18.62
N LYS A 476 -7.91 -14.48 17.63
CA LYS A 476 -9.02 -13.52 17.59
C LYS A 476 -10.00 -13.65 18.76
N ASP A 477 -10.17 -14.87 19.28
CA ASP A 477 -11.09 -15.16 20.39
C ASP A 477 -10.41 -15.10 21.76
N CYS A 478 -9.16 -14.59 21.81
CA CYS A 478 -8.45 -14.39 23.05
C CYS A 478 -9.05 -13.26 23.86
N LYS A 479 -9.00 -13.38 25.19
CA LYS A 479 -9.55 -12.37 26.07
C LYS A 479 -8.69 -11.10 26.03
N GLN A 480 -9.22 -10.05 25.44
CA GLN A 480 -8.59 -8.73 25.45
C GLN A 480 -8.48 -8.18 26.87
N LEU A 481 -7.29 -7.74 27.27
CA LEU A 481 -7.00 -7.17 28.58
C LEU A 481 -6.77 -5.66 28.51
N PHE A 482 -6.07 -5.19 27.47
CA PHE A 482 -5.71 -3.79 27.33
C PHE A 482 -5.40 -3.45 25.87
N TYR A 483 -5.90 -2.28 25.42
CA TYR A 483 -5.48 -1.62 24.18
C TYR A 483 -4.78 -0.32 24.53
N SER A 484 -3.63 -0.06 23.93
CA SER A 484 -2.88 1.18 24.09
C SER A 484 -3.15 2.13 22.92
N THR A 485 -2.96 3.42 23.16
CA THR A 485 -2.82 4.41 22.10
C THR A 485 -1.37 4.54 21.59
N ASN A 486 -0.42 3.87 22.25
CA ASN A 486 0.99 3.89 21.88
C ASN A 486 1.26 2.88 20.77
N LEU A 487 2.12 3.27 19.85
CA LEU A 487 2.52 2.42 18.73
C LEU A 487 3.63 1.44 19.14
N VAL A 488 3.70 0.32 18.45
CA VAL A 488 4.75 -0.70 18.66
C VAL A 488 6.14 -0.10 18.43
N ARG A 489 6.32 0.71 17.35
CA ARG A 489 7.60 1.37 17.08
C ARG A 489 8.01 2.36 18.16
N ASP A 490 7.06 3.06 18.79
CA ASP A 490 7.37 3.98 19.89
C ASP A 490 7.79 3.22 21.14
N ALA A 491 7.17 2.06 21.42
CA ALA A 491 7.63 1.19 22.50
C ALA A 491 9.07 0.68 22.27
N LEU A 492 9.45 0.37 21.02
CA LEU A 492 10.82 0.00 20.70
C LEU A 492 11.78 1.19 20.92
N ALA A 493 11.41 2.40 20.47
CA ALA A 493 12.19 3.61 20.68
C ALA A 493 12.39 3.91 22.17
N ASP A 494 11.30 3.92 22.95
CA ASP A 494 11.32 4.16 24.39
C ASP A 494 12.13 3.10 25.15
N TYR A 495 12.01 1.84 24.75
CA TYR A 495 12.79 0.75 25.35
C TYR A 495 14.29 0.95 25.13
N MET A 496 14.72 1.25 23.91
CA MET A 496 16.13 1.53 23.61
C MET A 496 16.65 2.78 24.35
N GLU A 497 15.87 3.86 24.35
CA GLU A 497 16.28 5.15 24.92
C GLU A 497 16.30 5.11 26.46
N THR A 498 15.22 4.61 27.07
CA THR A 498 15.01 4.72 28.53
C THR A 498 15.42 3.47 29.29
N VAL A 499 15.03 2.27 28.82
CA VAL A 499 15.28 1.02 29.55
C VAL A 499 16.72 0.55 29.33
N LEU A 500 17.20 0.60 28.09
CA LEU A 500 18.57 0.24 27.74
C LEU A 500 19.57 1.40 27.90
N GLY A 501 19.09 2.60 28.26
CA GLY A 501 19.94 3.77 28.50
C GLY A 501 20.66 4.29 27.26
N GLY A 502 20.05 4.17 26.08
CA GLY A 502 20.56 4.68 24.81
C GLY A 502 21.69 3.85 24.18
N THR A 503 21.90 2.62 24.65
CA THR A 503 22.89 1.69 24.05
C THR A 503 22.31 0.28 23.99
N VAL A 504 22.29 -0.32 22.80
CA VAL A 504 21.85 -1.70 22.63
C VAL A 504 22.92 -2.65 23.17
N PRO A 505 22.64 -3.45 24.22
CA PRO A 505 23.65 -4.28 24.85
C PRO A 505 24.04 -5.48 23.98
N ALA A 506 25.28 -5.96 24.17
CA ALA A 506 25.88 -7.04 23.36
C ALA A 506 25.09 -8.36 23.35
N ILE A 507 24.14 -8.55 24.27
CA ILE A 507 23.28 -9.73 24.28
C ILE A 507 22.44 -9.81 22.97
N TYR A 508 22.17 -8.67 22.32
CA TYR A 508 21.46 -8.60 21.03
C TYR A 508 22.41 -8.64 19.81
N ALA A 509 23.72 -8.89 19.99
CA ALA A 509 24.62 -9.04 18.85
C ALA A 509 24.33 -10.30 18.02
N GLN A 510 23.65 -11.28 18.61
CA GLN A 510 23.21 -12.52 17.96
C GLN A 510 21.79 -12.87 18.45
N PRO A 511 21.02 -13.67 17.68
CA PRO A 511 19.78 -14.28 18.17
C PRO A 511 19.99 -15.02 19.49
N GLN A 512 19.01 -14.99 20.37
CA GLN A 512 19.13 -15.47 21.75
C GLN A 512 18.78 -16.96 21.95
N GLY A 513 18.48 -17.67 20.86
CA GLY A 513 18.12 -19.10 20.89
C GLY A 513 16.70 -19.35 21.39
N ARG A 514 15.79 -18.43 21.13
CA ARG A 514 14.37 -18.56 21.47
C ARG A 514 13.63 -19.42 20.45
N ILE A 515 14.09 -19.40 19.19
CA ILE A 515 13.47 -20.10 18.08
C ILE A 515 14.53 -20.99 17.41
N THR A 516 14.31 -22.29 17.46
CA THR A 516 15.15 -23.27 16.75
C THR A 516 14.38 -23.78 15.55
N VAL A 517 15.00 -23.78 14.39
CA VAL A 517 14.41 -24.34 13.15
C VAL A 517 15.29 -25.52 12.74
N ILE A 518 14.71 -26.70 12.60
CA ILE A 518 15.41 -27.93 12.22
C ILE A 518 14.77 -28.55 10.98
N ASP A 519 15.62 -29.10 10.14
CA ASP A 519 15.24 -29.74 8.89
C ASP A 519 15.23 -31.28 9.11
N ASP A 520 14.17 -31.78 9.77
CA ASP A 520 13.99 -33.20 10.12
C ASP A 520 12.56 -33.70 9.89
#